data_0960e2dbc7de6a62710892e6da1e4985
#
_entry.id   0960e2dbc7de6a62710892e6da1e4985
#
_cell.length_a   1.000
_cell.length_b   1.000
_cell.length_c   1.000
_cell.angle_alpha   90.00
_cell.angle_beta   90.00
_cell.angle_gamma   90.00
#
_symmetry.space_group_name_H-M   'P 1'
#
loop_
_entity.id
_entity.type
_entity.pdbx_description
1 polymer ?
#
loop_
_entity_poly.entity_id
_entity_poly.type
_entity_poly.pdbx_seq_one_letter_code
_entity_poly.pdbx_strand_id
1 'polypeptide(L)'
;MVRVTDLDASLNFYCKTLGLKEIRRIDVEAGRFTLVFLGAPDNPDAQVELTWNWDPEAYTGGRNFGHLAYEVENIFATCQRLMDAGVTINRPPRDGHMAFVRSPDGISIELLQKGGRLAPEEPWASMENIGEW
;
A
#
# COMPACT_ATOMS: atom_id res chain seq x y z
N MET A 1 6.68 10.96 -0.56
CA MET A 1 7.03 10.54 0.81
C MET A 1 5.77 10.38 1.64
N VAL A 2 5.73 9.35 2.50
CA VAL A 2 4.67 9.16 3.51
C VAL A 2 5.32 8.96 4.88
N ARG A 3 4.72 9.51 5.95
CA ARG A 3 5.15 9.26 7.32
C ARG A 3 4.52 7.99 7.85
N VAL A 4 5.28 7.24 8.64
CA VAL A 4 4.82 5.99 9.25
C VAL A 4 5.07 6.03 10.75
N THR A 5 4.13 5.49 11.53
CA THR A 5 4.23 5.46 13.00
C THR A 5 4.98 4.22 13.48
N ASP A 6 4.90 3.12 12.74
CA ASP A 6 5.57 1.83 13.01
C ASP A 6 6.26 1.35 11.73
N LEU A 7 7.60 1.39 11.74
CA LEU A 7 8.39 1.03 10.56
C LEU A 7 8.28 -0.47 10.24
N ASP A 8 8.26 -1.34 11.23
CA ASP A 8 8.18 -2.79 11.01
C ASP A 8 6.81 -3.20 10.46
N ALA A 9 5.72 -2.65 11.00
CA ALA A 9 4.37 -2.85 10.48
C ALA A 9 4.27 -2.35 9.02
N SER A 10 4.85 -1.19 8.73
CA SER A 10 4.86 -0.60 7.40
C SER A 10 5.67 -1.43 6.41
N LEU A 11 6.86 -1.90 6.78
CA LEU A 11 7.67 -2.78 5.94
C LEU A 11 7.00 -4.14 5.71
N ASN A 12 6.30 -4.67 6.71
CA ASN A 12 5.50 -5.88 6.53
C ASN A 12 4.39 -5.66 5.50
N PHE A 13 3.68 -4.52 5.59
CA PHE A 13 2.63 -4.18 4.63
C PHE A 13 3.19 -3.94 3.23
N TYR A 14 4.09 -2.95 3.07
CA TYR A 14 4.56 -2.53 1.75
C TYR A 14 5.47 -3.57 1.08
N CYS A 15 6.33 -4.26 1.83
CA CYS A 15 7.29 -5.20 1.25
C CYS A 15 6.78 -6.63 1.22
N LYS A 16 6.38 -7.21 2.37
CA LYS A 16 5.97 -8.62 2.41
C LYS A 16 4.62 -8.86 1.76
N THR A 17 3.65 -7.97 2.01
CA THR A 17 2.28 -8.19 1.58
C THR A 17 1.99 -7.57 0.21
N LEU A 18 2.35 -6.29 0.01
CA LEU A 18 2.15 -5.61 -1.28
C LEU A 18 3.20 -6.01 -2.32
N GLY A 19 4.44 -6.30 -1.91
CA GLY A 19 5.49 -6.84 -2.78
C GLY A 19 6.54 -5.83 -3.25
N LEU A 20 6.57 -4.62 -2.67
CA LEU A 20 7.65 -3.67 -2.93
C LEU A 20 8.98 -4.18 -2.36
N LYS A 21 10.08 -3.64 -2.87
CA LYS A 21 11.44 -3.92 -2.40
C LYS A 21 12.04 -2.70 -1.73
N GLU A 22 12.73 -2.92 -0.61
CA GLU A 22 13.59 -1.90 -0.03
C GLU A 22 14.79 -1.67 -0.95
N ILE A 23 14.92 -0.45 -1.45
CA ILE A 23 16.00 -0.03 -2.35
C ILE A 23 17.14 0.57 -1.54
N ARG A 24 16.81 1.38 -0.52
CA ARG A 24 17.78 2.11 0.27
C ARG A 24 17.19 2.49 1.63
N ARG A 25 18.07 2.56 2.64
CA ARG A 25 17.74 3.04 3.99
C ARG A 25 18.79 4.04 4.45
N ILE A 26 18.35 5.07 5.19
CA ILE A 26 19.22 6.10 5.74
C ILE A 26 18.72 6.44 7.16
N ASP A 27 19.58 6.32 8.15
CA ASP A 27 19.34 6.84 9.50
C ASP A 27 19.94 8.24 9.62
N VAL A 28 19.14 9.19 10.08
CA VAL A 28 19.53 10.59 10.27
C VAL A 28 19.52 10.90 11.76
N GLU A 29 20.64 10.62 12.42
CA GLU A 29 20.81 10.79 13.87
C GLU A 29 20.47 12.19 14.36
N ALA A 30 20.98 13.23 13.67
CA ALA A 30 20.75 14.62 14.05
C ALA A 30 19.25 15.03 13.97
N GLY A 31 18.49 14.39 13.08
CA GLY A 31 17.07 14.64 12.89
C GLY A 31 16.18 13.63 13.60
N ARG A 32 16.76 12.56 14.16
CA ARG A 32 16.06 11.46 14.85
C ARG A 32 14.97 10.84 13.99
N PHE A 33 15.32 10.45 12.75
CA PHE A 33 14.42 9.74 11.85
C PHE A 33 15.17 8.77 10.92
N THR A 34 14.44 7.81 10.40
CA THR A 34 14.89 6.86 9.36
C THR A 34 14.10 7.09 8.09
N LEU A 35 14.79 7.11 6.96
CA LEU A 35 14.21 7.10 5.62
C LEU A 35 14.36 5.72 5.00
N VAL A 36 13.28 5.16 4.45
CA VAL A 36 13.32 3.91 3.70
C VAL A 36 12.68 4.13 2.35
N PHE A 37 13.42 3.85 1.29
CA PHE A 37 12.96 4.01 -0.10
C PHE A 37 12.55 2.66 -0.64
N LEU A 38 11.30 2.56 -1.07
CA LEU A 38 10.70 1.33 -1.60
C LEU A 38 10.35 1.52 -3.07
N GLY A 39 10.55 0.49 -3.87
CA GLY A 39 10.19 0.48 -5.29
C GLY A 39 9.58 -0.85 -5.72
N ALA A 40 8.81 -0.86 -6.81
CA ALA A 40 8.34 -2.09 -7.40
C ALA A 40 9.53 -2.86 -8.04
N PRO A 41 9.53 -4.21 -8.00
CA PRO A 41 10.64 -5.00 -8.55
C PRO A 41 10.94 -4.74 -10.04
N ASP A 42 9.91 -4.43 -10.82
CA ASP A 42 9.98 -4.14 -12.25
C ASP A 42 10.10 -2.64 -12.58
N ASN A 43 9.98 -1.77 -11.57
CA ASN A 43 10.14 -0.32 -11.69
C ASN A 43 10.79 0.28 -10.43
N PRO A 44 12.08 -0.01 -10.16
CA PRO A 44 12.74 0.41 -8.93
C PRO A 44 13.00 1.93 -8.86
N ASP A 45 12.85 2.65 -9.97
CA ASP A 45 13.08 4.10 -10.03
C ASP A 45 11.86 4.90 -9.55
N ALA A 46 10.66 4.35 -9.64
CA ALA A 46 9.44 4.95 -9.10
C ALA A 46 9.30 4.63 -7.60
N GLN A 47 10.02 5.38 -6.76
CA GLN A 47 10.15 5.09 -5.34
C GLN A 47 9.11 5.84 -4.50
N VAL A 48 8.61 5.17 -3.45
CA VAL A 48 7.96 5.81 -2.32
C VAL A 48 8.97 5.85 -1.15
N GLU A 49 9.12 7.03 -0.54
CA GLU A 49 9.93 7.20 0.67
C GLU A 49 9.01 7.05 1.89
N LEU A 50 9.34 6.13 2.79
CA LEU A 50 8.80 6.05 4.13
C LEU A 50 9.68 6.87 5.07
N THR A 51 9.09 7.77 5.86
CA THR A 51 9.77 8.51 6.92
C THR A 51 9.25 8.05 8.27
N TRP A 52 10.12 7.44 9.06
CA TRP A 52 9.83 7.06 10.44
C TRP A 52 10.57 7.97 11.40
N ASN A 53 9.82 8.80 12.14
CA ASN A 53 10.39 9.61 13.22
C ASN A 53 10.55 8.72 14.46
N TRP A 54 11.73 8.78 15.10
CA TRP A 54 12.04 7.99 16.30
C TRP A 54 11.25 8.43 17.52
N ASP A 55 10.89 9.71 17.57
CA ASP A 55 9.99 10.22 18.60
C ASP A 55 8.54 9.97 18.18
N PRO A 56 7.72 9.32 19.02
CA PRO A 56 6.34 9.00 18.67
C PRO A 56 5.51 10.23 18.34
N GLU A 57 4.79 10.17 17.22
CA GLU A 57 3.91 11.23 16.75
C GLU A 57 2.64 10.63 16.14
N ALA A 58 1.49 11.26 16.38
CA ALA A 58 0.25 10.89 15.73
C ALA A 58 0.05 11.71 14.46
N TYR A 59 -0.25 11.02 13.35
CA TYR A 59 -0.51 11.65 12.06
C TYR A 59 -1.99 11.64 11.71
N THR A 60 -2.44 12.71 11.04
CA THR A 60 -3.76 12.78 10.43
C THR A 60 -3.59 12.99 8.93
N GLY A 61 -4.33 12.22 8.11
CA GLY A 61 -4.17 12.23 6.65
C GLY A 61 -4.60 13.56 5.99
N GLY A 62 -5.51 14.31 6.60
CA GLY A 62 -6.12 15.46 5.94
C GLY A 62 -6.86 15.05 4.67
N ARG A 63 -7.05 16.00 3.72
CA ARG A 63 -7.76 15.76 2.46
C ARG A 63 -6.97 16.15 1.20
N ASN A 64 -5.76 16.68 1.33
CA ASN A 64 -4.95 17.07 0.18
C ASN A 64 -4.28 15.90 -0.51
N PHE A 65 -3.82 14.91 0.28
CA PHE A 65 -3.24 13.71 -0.27
C PHE A 65 -4.37 12.78 -0.74
N GLY A 66 -4.25 12.26 -1.96
CA GLY A 66 -5.17 11.28 -2.50
C GLY A 66 -4.77 9.86 -2.11
N HIS A 67 -4.03 9.19 -2.99
CA HIS A 67 -3.59 7.82 -2.80
C HIS A 67 -2.27 7.55 -3.54
N LEU A 68 -1.61 6.45 -3.19
CA LEU A 68 -0.59 5.82 -4.01
C LEU A 68 -1.26 4.80 -4.91
N ALA A 69 -0.80 4.66 -6.16
CA ALA A 69 -1.35 3.67 -7.10
C ALA A 69 -0.26 2.72 -7.59
N TYR A 70 -0.58 1.43 -7.65
CA TYR A 70 0.31 0.38 -8.13
C TYR A 70 -0.41 -0.53 -9.13
N GLU A 71 0.22 -0.78 -10.27
CA GLU A 71 -0.19 -1.85 -11.16
C GLU A 71 0.26 -3.21 -10.60
N VAL A 72 -0.63 -4.20 -10.71
CA VAL A 72 -0.39 -5.57 -10.24
C VAL A 72 -0.71 -6.58 -11.35
N GLU A 73 0.04 -7.66 -11.41
CA GLU A 73 -0.11 -8.67 -12.45
C GLU A 73 -1.46 -9.41 -12.39
N ASN A 74 -1.98 -9.64 -11.18
CA ASN A 74 -3.30 -10.23 -10.97
C ASN A 74 -3.94 -9.61 -9.75
N ILE A 75 -4.98 -8.79 -9.96
CA ILE A 75 -5.63 -8.02 -8.90
C ILE A 75 -6.36 -8.92 -7.90
N PHE A 76 -6.96 -10.03 -8.34
CA PHE A 76 -7.66 -10.95 -7.44
C PHE A 76 -6.67 -11.68 -6.51
N ALA A 77 -5.58 -12.20 -7.07
CA ALA A 77 -4.53 -12.85 -6.28
C ALA A 77 -3.86 -11.87 -5.29
N THR A 78 -3.66 -10.62 -5.70
CA THR A 78 -3.11 -9.58 -4.84
C THR A 78 -4.06 -9.23 -3.69
N CYS A 79 -5.35 -9.03 -3.98
CA CYS A 79 -6.36 -8.77 -2.95
C CYS A 79 -6.51 -9.97 -1.99
N GLN A 80 -6.45 -11.21 -2.50
CA GLN A 80 -6.49 -12.40 -1.66
C GLN A 80 -5.30 -12.46 -0.70
N ARG A 81 -4.08 -12.22 -1.18
CA ARG A 81 -2.88 -12.18 -0.36
C ARG A 81 -2.94 -11.09 0.72
N LEU A 82 -3.47 -9.91 0.38
CA LEU A 82 -3.68 -8.81 1.32
C LEU A 82 -4.69 -9.21 2.41
N MET A 83 -5.81 -9.80 2.01
CA MET A 83 -6.86 -10.26 2.93
C MET A 83 -6.36 -11.36 3.85
N ASP A 84 -5.59 -12.32 3.34
CA ASP A 84 -4.98 -13.40 4.13
C ASP A 84 -3.97 -12.86 5.16
N ALA A 85 -3.34 -11.72 4.87
CA ALA A 85 -2.46 -10.98 5.78
C ALA A 85 -3.21 -10.06 6.75
N GLY A 86 -4.55 -10.08 6.77
CA GLY A 86 -5.39 -9.29 7.66
C GLY A 86 -5.65 -7.85 7.19
N VAL A 87 -5.33 -7.51 5.95
CA VAL A 87 -5.61 -6.20 5.38
C VAL A 87 -7.06 -6.16 4.88
N THR A 88 -7.79 -5.13 5.29
CA THR A 88 -9.16 -4.90 4.79
C THR A 88 -9.13 -4.47 3.32
N ILE A 89 -9.91 -5.13 2.48
CA ILE A 89 -10.15 -4.69 1.10
C ILE A 89 -11.31 -3.68 1.14
N ASN A 90 -10.96 -2.39 1.16
CA ASN A 90 -11.96 -1.31 1.30
C ASN A 90 -12.88 -1.21 0.08
N ARG A 91 -12.31 -1.25 -1.12
CA ARG A 91 -13.05 -1.39 -2.38
C ARG A 91 -12.60 -2.66 -3.09
N PRO A 92 -13.42 -3.71 -3.12
CA PRO A 92 -13.10 -4.95 -3.83
C PRO A 92 -12.97 -4.75 -5.34
N PRO A 93 -12.18 -5.59 -6.04
CA PRO A 93 -11.99 -5.52 -7.48
C PRO A 93 -13.17 -6.12 -8.26
N ARG A 94 -14.40 -5.66 -8.02
CA ARG A 94 -15.63 -6.18 -8.63
C ARG A 94 -15.63 -6.16 -10.15
N ASP A 95 -14.96 -5.16 -10.71
CA ASP A 95 -14.85 -4.95 -12.16
C ASP A 95 -13.61 -5.60 -12.78
N GLY A 96 -12.86 -6.38 -11.99
CA GLY A 96 -11.61 -7.00 -12.43
C GLY A 96 -10.49 -6.02 -12.77
N HIS A 97 -10.58 -4.75 -12.31
CA HIS A 97 -9.63 -3.72 -12.72
C HIS A 97 -9.04 -2.94 -11.55
N MET A 98 -9.83 -2.53 -10.58
CA MET A 98 -9.42 -1.58 -9.55
C MET A 98 -9.86 -2.03 -8.16
N ALA A 99 -8.97 -1.92 -7.18
CA ALA A 99 -9.26 -2.13 -5.77
C ALA A 99 -8.62 -1.04 -4.92
N PHE A 100 -9.12 -0.86 -3.69
CA PHE A 100 -8.50 0.01 -2.69
C PHE A 100 -8.33 -0.70 -1.37
N VAL A 101 -7.18 -0.45 -0.76
CA VAL A 101 -6.84 -0.85 0.62
C VAL A 101 -6.20 0.34 1.34
N ARG A 102 -5.97 0.21 2.65
CA ARG A 102 -5.22 1.21 3.42
C ARG A 102 -3.98 0.60 4.05
N SER A 103 -2.91 1.38 4.10
CA SER A 103 -1.71 1.05 4.86
C SER A 103 -1.98 1.09 6.37
N PRO A 104 -1.06 0.60 7.24
CA PRO A 104 -1.21 0.70 8.69
C PRO A 104 -1.46 2.12 9.20
N ASP A 105 -0.91 3.14 8.53
CA ASP A 105 -1.11 4.56 8.86
C ASP A 105 -2.30 5.21 8.12
N GLY A 106 -3.16 4.40 7.49
CA GLY A 106 -4.37 4.87 6.84
C GLY A 106 -4.16 5.54 5.48
N ILE A 107 -2.96 5.43 4.88
CA ILE A 107 -2.71 5.89 3.51
C ILE A 107 -3.50 5.03 2.54
N SER A 108 -4.30 5.66 1.69
CA SER A 108 -5.05 4.98 0.64
C SER A 108 -4.11 4.44 -0.44
N ILE A 109 -4.31 3.18 -0.82
CA ILE A 109 -3.53 2.49 -1.85
C ILE A 109 -4.50 1.97 -2.91
N GLU A 110 -4.36 2.46 -4.13
CA GLU A 110 -5.06 1.93 -5.30
C GLU A 110 -4.28 0.79 -5.93
N LEU A 111 -4.96 -0.29 -6.24
CA LEU A 111 -4.42 -1.41 -7.01
C LEU A 111 -5.10 -1.43 -8.38
N LEU A 112 -4.30 -1.49 -9.44
CA LEU A 112 -4.77 -1.50 -10.82
C LEU A 112 -4.32 -2.79 -11.52
N GLN A 113 -5.24 -3.44 -12.22
CA GLN A 113 -4.92 -4.62 -13.04
C GLN A 113 -4.08 -4.21 -14.24
N LYS A 114 -2.88 -4.78 -14.37
CA LYS A 114 -2.01 -4.61 -15.51
C LYS A 114 -2.59 -5.27 -16.77
N GLY A 115 -2.46 -4.60 -17.89
CA GLY A 115 -2.86 -5.18 -19.18
C GLY A 115 -4.37 -5.17 -19.46
N GLY A 116 -5.19 -4.58 -18.59
CA GLY A 116 -6.64 -4.46 -18.78
C GLY A 116 -7.46 -5.27 -17.79
N ARG A 117 -8.78 -5.15 -17.89
CA ARG A 117 -9.72 -5.78 -16.96
C ARG A 117 -9.73 -7.29 -17.07
N LEU A 118 -9.74 -7.98 -15.94
CA LEU A 118 -10.08 -9.41 -15.87
C LEU A 118 -11.60 -9.59 -15.85
N ALA A 119 -12.07 -10.77 -16.23
CA ALA A 119 -13.48 -11.11 -16.07
C ALA A 119 -13.83 -11.09 -14.57
N PRO A 120 -14.97 -10.45 -14.17
CA PRO A 120 -15.42 -10.50 -12.78
C PRO A 120 -15.56 -11.93 -12.27
N GLU A 121 -15.10 -12.17 -11.03
CA GLU A 121 -15.21 -13.48 -10.38
C GLU A 121 -15.60 -13.34 -8.91
N GLU A 122 -16.25 -14.37 -8.38
CA GLU A 122 -16.57 -14.44 -6.96
C GLU A 122 -15.34 -14.83 -6.11
N PRO A 123 -15.24 -14.35 -4.85
CA PRO A 123 -16.24 -13.57 -4.12
C PRO A 123 -16.23 -12.07 -4.45
N TRP A 124 -15.29 -11.59 -5.26
CA TRP A 124 -15.04 -10.17 -5.50
C TRP A 124 -16.20 -9.45 -6.18
N ALA A 125 -16.88 -10.13 -7.13
CA ALA A 125 -17.95 -9.54 -7.92
C ALA A 125 -19.13 -9.07 -7.07
N SER A 126 -19.45 -9.80 -6.00
CA SER A 126 -20.55 -9.50 -5.08
C SER A 126 -20.13 -8.82 -3.77
N MET A 127 -18.82 -8.70 -3.50
CA MET A 127 -18.30 -8.17 -2.25
C MET A 127 -18.57 -6.66 -2.13
N GLU A 128 -19.12 -6.24 -0.98
CA GLU A 128 -19.41 -4.83 -0.71
C GLU A 128 -18.18 -4.03 -0.30
N ASN A 129 -18.26 -2.69 -0.41
CA ASN A 129 -17.24 -1.79 0.11
C ASN A 129 -17.24 -1.80 1.64
N ILE A 130 -16.07 -1.65 2.24
CA ILE A 130 -15.87 -1.54 3.68
C ILE A 130 -15.20 -0.20 4.00
N GLY A 131 -15.91 0.67 4.71
CA GLY A 131 -15.40 1.99 5.09
C GLY A 131 -15.16 2.92 3.90
N GLU A 132 -14.20 3.83 4.08
CA GLU A 132 -13.77 4.82 3.07
C GLU A 132 -12.34 4.50 2.60
N TRP A 133 -12.01 4.95 1.40
CA TRP A 133 -10.68 4.77 0.79
C TRP A 133 -10.22 6.03 0.06
#